data_743344980f6719ab5a3412c4848e43a0
#
_entry.id   743344980f6719ab5a3412c4848e43a0
#
_cell.length_a   1.000
_cell.length_b   1.000
_cell.length_c   1.000
_cell.angle_alpha   90.00
_cell.angle_beta   90.00
_cell.angle_gamma   90.00
#
_symmetry.space_group_name_H-M   'P 1'
#
loop_
_entity.id
_entity.type
_entity.pdbx_description
1 polymer ?
#
loop_
_entity_poly.entity_id
_entity_poly.type
_entity_poly.pdbx_seq_one_letter_code
_entity_poly.pdbx_strand_id
1 'polypeptide(L)'
;MALGLNLTSGNSDTVLLTLELMTEREYEHDFWRLGATAAYGETEGDKTTQRARGFGEYQRLLNERWYVGANADLIHDDVADVNYRLTLSPVTGYYFIKSDRTRLSGEMGPSFVFEKTGGDEQQYISLRFAERFEHQFNERAKVWQSAEIFPQVDDWENFLLRAEAGAEAALNAQLSLRAVLRNEYDNQPPPDRKRNDLTLTSALVYKF
;
A
#
# COMPACT_ATOMS: atom_id res chain seq x y z
N MET A 1 -4.35 -5.41 -13.68
CA MET A 1 -3.96 -4.03 -14.08
C MET A 1 -5.11 -3.10 -13.74
N ALA A 2 -4.83 -1.95 -13.14
CA ALA A 2 -5.85 -0.93 -12.90
C ALA A 2 -5.37 0.42 -13.48
N LEU A 3 -6.28 1.18 -14.04
CA LEU A 3 -6.06 2.53 -14.54
C LEU A 3 -7.09 3.45 -13.88
N GLY A 4 -6.63 4.45 -13.17
CA GLY A 4 -7.43 5.49 -12.55
C GLY A 4 -7.18 6.84 -13.23
N LEU A 5 -8.24 7.55 -13.53
CA LEU A 5 -8.20 8.92 -14.04
C LEU A 5 -9.24 9.75 -13.30
N ASN A 6 -8.82 10.87 -12.74
CA ASN A 6 -9.69 11.87 -12.17
C ASN A 6 -9.40 13.22 -12.85
N LEU A 7 -10.42 13.83 -13.42
CA LEU A 7 -10.35 15.13 -14.06
C LEU A 7 -11.43 16.03 -13.42
N THR A 8 -11.00 17.18 -12.93
CA THR A 8 -11.89 18.20 -12.40
C THR A 8 -11.59 19.51 -13.13
N SER A 9 -12.61 20.22 -13.57
CA SER A 9 -12.49 21.54 -14.19
C SER A 9 -13.57 22.48 -13.66
N GLY A 10 -13.23 23.72 -13.37
CA GLY A 10 -14.14 24.74 -12.87
C GLY A 10 -13.44 25.74 -11.96
N ASN A 11 -13.78 25.76 -10.65
CA ASN A 11 -13.12 26.62 -9.68
C ASN A 11 -11.67 26.18 -9.35
N SER A 12 -11.30 24.93 -9.69
CA SER A 12 -9.93 24.44 -9.74
C SER A 12 -9.83 23.36 -10.83
N ASP A 13 -8.74 23.37 -11.58
CA ASP A 13 -8.45 22.37 -12.60
C ASP A 13 -7.50 21.32 -11.99
N THR A 14 -7.97 20.08 -11.86
CA THR A 14 -7.18 18.97 -11.28
C THR A 14 -7.13 17.80 -12.26
N VAL A 15 -5.93 17.27 -12.46
CA VAL A 15 -5.67 16.01 -13.16
C VAL A 15 -4.97 15.06 -12.20
N LEU A 16 -5.50 13.85 -12.04
CA LEU A 16 -4.80 12.76 -11.34
C LEU A 16 -4.88 11.49 -12.19
N LEU A 17 -3.72 11.01 -12.61
CA LEU A 17 -3.56 9.74 -13.32
C LEU A 17 -2.88 8.73 -12.39
N THR A 18 -3.46 7.53 -12.29
CA THR A 18 -2.89 6.43 -11.53
C THR A 18 -2.85 5.17 -12.39
N LEU A 19 -1.70 4.51 -12.42
CA LEU A 19 -1.50 3.19 -13.02
C LEU A 19 -1.09 2.20 -11.94
N GLU A 20 -1.74 1.05 -11.90
CA GLU A 20 -1.41 -0.07 -11.02
C GLU A 20 -1.28 -1.37 -11.80
N LEU A 21 -0.18 -2.06 -11.57
CA LEU A 21 0.07 -3.43 -12.02
C LEU A 21 0.21 -4.32 -10.80
N MET A 22 -0.51 -5.44 -10.76
CA MET A 22 -0.44 -6.39 -9.66
C MET A 22 -0.61 -7.81 -10.16
N THR A 23 0.15 -8.74 -9.60
CA THR A 23 -0.01 -10.17 -9.78
C THR A 23 0.02 -10.86 -8.43
N GLU A 24 -0.83 -11.87 -8.28
CA GLU A 24 -0.91 -12.72 -7.11
C GLU A 24 -0.85 -14.17 -7.53
N ARG A 25 -0.20 -15.00 -6.74
CA ARG A 25 -0.15 -16.46 -6.92
C ARG A 25 -0.27 -17.12 -5.55
N GLU A 26 -1.22 -18.00 -5.42
CA GLU A 26 -1.44 -18.83 -4.23
C GLU A 26 -1.21 -20.29 -4.60
N TYR A 27 -0.33 -20.95 -3.85
CA TYR A 27 -0.04 -22.37 -3.88
C TYR A 27 -0.52 -23.00 -2.57
N GLU A 28 -0.37 -24.30 -2.42
CA GLU A 28 -0.82 -25.02 -1.22
C GLU A 28 -0.27 -24.41 0.09
N HIS A 29 1.01 -24.03 0.07
CA HIS A 29 1.70 -23.48 1.25
C HIS A 29 2.32 -22.11 1.02
N ASP A 30 2.40 -21.62 -0.20
CA ASP A 30 3.12 -20.41 -0.55
C ASP A 30 2.18 -19.38 -1.21
N PHE A 31 2.30 -18.14 -0.80
CA PHE A 31 1.60 -17.01 -1.41
C PHE A 31 2.62 -15.96 -1.86
N TRP A 32 2.40 -15.44 -3.06
CA TRP A 32 3.18 -14.35 -3.63
C TRP A 32 2.28 -13.25 -4.14
N ARG A 33 2.64 -12.03 -3.82
CA ARG A 33 2.05 -10.83 -4.40
C ARG A 33 3.15 -9.88 -4.83
N LEU A 34 3.09 -9.42 -6.07
CA LEU A 34 3.99 -8.41 -6.61
C LEU A 34 3.16 -7.30 -7.22
N GLY A 35 3.58 -6.05 -7.04
CA GLY A 35 2.90 -4.92 -7.63
C GLY A 35 3.79 -3.73 -7.86
N ALA A 36 3.32 -2.86 -8.75
CA ALA A 36 3.90 -1.57 -9.03
C ALA A 36 2.77 -0.56 -9.24
N THR A 37 2.94 0.64 -8.69
CA THR A 37 2.02 1.75 -8.88
C THR A 37 2.78 2.98 -9.32
N ALA A 38 2.17 3.80 -10.17
CA ALA A 38 2.65 5.13 -10.53
C ALA A 38 1.47 6.10 -10.48
N ALA A 39 1.68 7.27 -9.91
CA ALA A 39 0.68 8.33 -9.85
C ALA A 39 1.31 9.66 -10.24
N TYR A 40 0.58 10.44 -11.02
CA TYR A 40 0.94 11.79 -11.41
C TYR A 40 -0.30 12.67 -11.28
N GLY A 41 -0.14 13.83 -10.64
CA GLY A 41 -1.24 14.77 -10.45
C GLY A 41 -0.78 16.21 -10.47
N GLU A 42 -1.66 17.05 -11.02
CA GLU A 42 -1.53 18.51 -11.06
C GLU A 42 -2.83 19.17 -10.62
N THR A 43 -2.72 20.33 -9.97
CA THR A 43 -3.86 21.19 -9.66
C THR A 43 -3.48 22.61 -10.02
N GLU A 44 -4.23 23.24 -10.91
CA GLU A 44 -3.99 24.60 -11.41
C GLU A 44 -2.58 24.80 -12.02
N GLY A 45 -1.99 23.71 -12.59
CA GLY A 45 -0.65 23.72 -13.16
C GLY A 45 0.47 23.42 -12.16
N ASP A 46 0.16 23.35 -10.87
CA ASP A 46 1.12 22.95 -9.84
C ASP A 46 1.08 21.43 -9.62
N LYS A 47 2.25 20.82 -9.57
CA LYS A 47 2.40 19.39 -9.31
C LYS A 47 1.96 19.06 -7.86
N THR A 48 0.96 18.18 -7.73
CA THR A 48 0.41 17.75 -6.45
C THR A 48 0.70 16.29 -6.12
N THR A 49 1.06 15.49 -7.14
CA THR A 49 1.42 14.08 -6.97
C THR A 49 2.44 13.69 -8.04
N GLN A 50 3.55 13.10 -7.62
CA GLN A 50 4.48 12.40 -8.51
C GLN A 50 5.14 11.29 -7.72
N ARG A 51 4.56 10.09 -7.81
CA ARG A 51 4.93 8.97 -6.97
C ARG A 51 5.04 7.69 -7.78
N ALA A 52 6.03 6.88 -7.44
CA ALA A 52 6.18 5.50 -7.91
C ALA A 52 6.42 4.58 -6.71
N ARG A 53 5.82 3.40 -6.74
CA ARG A 53 5.99 2.37 -5.71
C ARG A 53 6.10 1.01 -6.36
N GLY A 54 7.06 0.21 -5.93
CA GLY A 54 7.14 -1.23 -6.21
C GLY A 54 7.06 -2.00 -4.91
N PHE A 55 6.31 -3.10 -4.88
CA PHE A 55 6.23 -3.93 -3.67
C PHE A 55 6.20 -5.41 -4.01
N GLY A 56 6.69 -6.22 -3.06
CA GLY A 56 6.65 -7.67 -3.10
C GLY A 56 6.32 -8.23 -1.73
N GLU A 57 5.50 -9.26 -1.71
CA GLU A 57 5.09 -10.00 -0.52
C GLU A 57 5.24 -11.48 -0.79
N TYR A 58 5.87 -12.17 0.12
CA TYR A 58 5.94 -13.63 0.14
C TYR A 58 5.50 -14.13 1.50
N GLN A 59 4.67 -15.17 1.51
CA GLN A 59 4.24 -15.88 2.71
C GLN A 59 4.39 -17.39 2.51
N ARG A 60 4.85 -18.08 3.53
CA ARG A 60 4.88 -19.54 3.61
C ARG A 60 4.13 -20.01 4.84
N LEU A 61 3.04 -20.75 4.63
CA LEU A 61 2.27 -21.38 5.70
C LEU A 61 3.11 -22.44 6.42
N LEU A 62 3.19 -22.33 7.72
CA LEU A 62 3.78 -23.34 8.61
C LEU A 62 2.72 -24.35 9.06
N ASN A 63 1.48 -23.89 9.17
CA ASN A 63 0.28 -24.69 9.46
C ASN A 63 -0.95 -23.93 8.94
N GLU A 64 -2.16 -24.36 9.32
CA GLU A 64 -3.41 -23.75 8.85
C GLU A 64 -3.52 -22.23 9.12
N ARG A 65 -2.84 -21.71 10.16
CA ARG A 65 -2.97 -20.32 10.63
C ARG A 65 -1.66 -19.54 10.69
N TRP A 66 -0.55 -20.18 11.05
CA TRP A 66 0.74 -19.53 11.19
C TRP A 66 1.50 -19.52 9.86
N TYR A 67 2.12 -18.40 9.55
CA TYR A 67 3.03 -18.27 8.42
C TYR A 67 4.24 -17.42 8.76
N VAL A 68 5.28 -17.58 8.00
CA VAL A 68 6.45 -16.70 7.94
C VAL A 68 6.48 -16.07 6.55
N GLY A 69 7.07 -14.90 6.45
CA GLY A 69 7.12 -14.21 5.16
C GLY A 69 8.16 -13.11 5.12
N ALA A 70 8.16 -12.43 3.99
CA ALA A 70 8.97 -11.25 3.78
C ALA A 70 8.19 -10.25 2.92
N ASN A 71 8.27 -8.98 3.30
CA ASN A 71 7.73 -7.87 2.54
C ASN A 71 8.89 -6.98 2.09
N ALA A 72 8.85 -6.52 0.85
CA ALA A 72 9.74 -5.53 0.28
C ALA A 72 8.90 -4.40 -0.31
N ASP A 73 9.26 -3.16 -0.04
CA ASP A 73 8.56 -1.97 -0.49
C ASP A 73 9.58 -0.91 -0.89
N LEU A 74 9.49 -0.40 -2.11
CA LEU A 74 10.33 0.67 -2.64
C LEU A 74 9.44 1.81 -3.10
N ILE A 75 9.65 2.99 -2.53
CA ILE A 75 8.89 4.21 -2.81
C ILE A 75 9.82 5.29 -3.33
N HIS A 76 9.32 6.03 -4.31
CA HIS A 76 9.80 7.35 -4.70
C HIS A 76 8.61 8.30 -4.68
N ASP A 77 8.74 9.46 -4.04
CA ASP A 77 7.69 10.48 -3.95
C ASP A 77 8.33 11.88 -4.00
N ASP A 78 8.22 12.52 -5.16
CA ASP A 78 8.84 13.82 -5.43
C ASP A 78 8.17 14.94 -4.61
N VAL A 79 6.86 14.85 -4.39
CA VAL A 79 6.10 15.86 -3.65
C VAL A 79 6.37 15.76 -2.15
N ALA A 80 6.56 14.56 -1.63
CA ALA A 80 6.94 14.32 -0.23
C ALA A 80 8.46 14.44 0.02
N ASP A 81 9.27 14.78 -1.03
CA ASP A 81 10.73 14.85 -0.99
C ASP A 81 11.39 13.52 -0.57
N VAL A 82 10.80 12.41 -0.98
CA VAL A 82 11.33 11.05 -0.80
C VAL A 82 12.00 10.62 -2.09
N ASN A 83 13.32 10.78 -2.20
CA ASN A 83 14.09 10.32 -3.36
C ASN A 83 13.97 8.80 -3.52
N TYR A 84 14.11 8.07 -2.43
CA TYR A 84 13.76 6.66 -2.30
C TYR A 84 13.55 6.28 -0.84
N ARG A 85 12.69 5.29 -0.61
CA ARG A 85 12.57 4.57 0.66
C ARG A 85 12.38 3.10 0.36
N LEU A 86 13.39 2.30 0.68
CA LEU A 86 13.37 0.83 0.61
C LEU A 86 13.11 0.29 2.00
N THR A 87 12.07 -0.52 2.14
CA THR A 87 11.74 -1.22 3.39
C THR A 87 11.77 -2.72 3.15
N LEU A 88 12.54 -3.46 3.95
CA LEU A 88 12.62 -4.92 3.91
C LEU A 88 12.19 -5.47 5.26
N SER A 89 11.12 -6.27 5.28
CA SER A 89 10.51 -6.76 6.52
C SER A 89 10.31 -8.27 6.48
N PRO A 90 11.20 -9.07 7.08
CA PRO A 90 10.85 -10.44 7.46
C PRO A 90 9.77 -10.40 8.52
N VAL A 91 8.76 -11.27 8.39
CA VAL A 91 7.58 -11.24 9.26
C VAL A 91 7.17 -12.63 9.71
N THR A 92 6.49 -12.67 10.85
CA THR A 92 5.66 -13.79 11.28
C THR A 92 4.22 -13.31 11.32
N GLY A 93 3.31 -14.11 10.79
CA GLY A 93 1.91 -13.75 10.72
C GLY A 93 0.98 -14.87 11.20
N TYR A 94 -0.22 -14.45 11.54
CA TYR A 94 -1.28 -15.33 12.01
C TYR A 94 -2.62 -14.97 11.38
N TYR A 95 -3.33 -15.95 10.85
CA TYR A 95 -4.69 -15.83 10.38
C TYR A 95 -5.68 -16.01 11.54
N PHE A 96 -6.29 -14.93 12.01
CA PHE A 96 -7.37 -14.96 12.99
C PHE A 96 -8.64 -15.55 12.37
N ILE A 97 -8.93 -15.18 11.12
CA ILE A 97 -10.00 -15.73 10.30
C ILE A 97 -9.40 -16.15 8.96
N LYS A 98 -9.63 -17.40 8.56
CA LYS A 98 -9.24 -17.94 7.26
C LYS A 98 -10.36 -18.80 6.74
N SER A 99 -11.21 -18.21 5.89
CA SER A 99 -12.31 -18.88 5.23
C SER A 99 -12.35 -18.47 3.76
N ASP A 100 -13.18 -19.12 2.96
CA ASP A 100 -13.33 -18.84 1.52
C ASP A 100 -13.76 -17.40 1.24
N ARG A 101 -14.48 -16.77 2.19
CA ARG A 101 -15.04 -15.43 2.00
C ARG A 101 -14.40 -14.37 2.86
N THR A 102 -13.78 -14.75 3.98
CA THR A 102 -13.27 -13.78 4.95
C THR A 102 -11.88 -14.18 5.39
N ARG A 103 -10.94 -13.26 5.27
CA ARG A 103 -9.58 -13.38 5.78
C ARG A 103 -9.30 -12.21 6.72
N LEU A 104 -8.77 -12.51 7.90
CA LEU A 104 -8.23 -11.53 8.84
C LEU A 104 -6.89 -12.06 9.32
N SER A 105 -5.83 -11.32 9.07
CA SER A 105 -4.49 -11.67 9.52
C SER A 105 -3.82 -10.51 10.24
N GLY A 106 -2.87 -10.85 11.09
CA GLY A 106 -1.93 -9.90 11.68
C GLY A 106 -0.51 -10.38 11.45
N GLU A 107 0.40 -9.44 11.26
CA GLU A 107 1.82 -9.67 11.05
C GLU A 107 2.65 -8.82 11.99
N MET A 108 3.80 -9.36 12.36
CA MET A 108 4.83 -8.60 13.07
C MET A 108 6.22 -9.04 12.66
N GLY A 109 7.17 -8.11 12.73
CA GLY A 109 8.58 -8.39 12.45
C GLY A 109 9.44 -7.14 12.45
N PRO A 110 10.77 -7.29 12.38
CA PRO A 110 11.65 -6.17 12.15
C PRO A 110 11.51 -5.64 10.72
N SER A 111 11.80 -4.36 10.53
CA SER A 111 11.87 -3.71 9.23
C SER A 111 13.18 -2.95 9.12
N PHE A 112 13.93 -3.22 8.07
CA PHE A 112 15.14 -2.51 7.70
C PHE A 112 14.78 -1.43 6.70
N VAL A 113 14.96 -0.17 7.10
CA VAL A 113 14.62 1.00 6.27
C VAL A 113 15.89 1.67 5.79
N PHE A 114 15.96 1.88 4.48
CA PHE A 114 17.02 2.62 3.79
C PHE A 114 16.34 3.73 3.01
N GLU A 115 16.59 4.97 3.36
CA GLU A 115 15.91 6.07 2.70
C GLU A 115 16.82 7.26 2.43
N LYS A 116 16.42 8.04 1.43
CA LYS A 116 16.91 9.38 1.17
C LYS A 116 15.72 10.32 1.09
N THR A 117 15.60 11.19 2.10
CA THR A 117 14.43 12.03 2.31
C THR A 117 14.91 13.42 2.72
N GLY A 118 14.39 14.49 2.11
CA GLY A 118 14.86 15.86 2.39
C GLY A 118 16.32 16.12 2.03
N GLY A 119 16.93 15.28 1.17
CA GLY A 119 18.35 15.31 0.82
C GLY A 119 19.25 14.50 1.75
N ASP A 120 18.78 14.06 2.91
CA ASP A 120 19.53 13.27 3.90
C ASP A 120 19.35 11.77 3.66
N GLU A 121 20.45 11.03 3.75
CA GLU A 121 20.47 9.57 3.68
C GLU A 121 20.44 8.98 5.09
N GLN A 122 19.49 8.07 5.36
CA GLN A 122 19.33 7.44 6.65
C GLN A 122 19.11 5.93 6.52
N GLN A 123 19.57 5.20 7.54
CA GLN A 123 19.34 3.76 7.67
C GLN A 123 18.95 3.48 9.11
N TYR A 124 17.82 2.82 9.32
CA TYR A 124 17.35 2.50 10.66
C TYR A 124 16.55 1.20 10.68
N ILE A 125 16.33 0.70 11.89
CA ILE A 125 15.50 -0.46 12.14
C ILE A 125 14.19 0.00 12.78
N SER A 126 13.09 -0.44 12.22
CA SER A 126 11.75 -0.29 12.79
C SER A 126 11.17 -1.65 13.16
N LEU A 127 10.16 -1.67 14.00
CA LEU A 127 9.26 -2.82 14.12
C LEU A 127 8.07 -2.60 13.19
N ARG A 128 7.68 -3.62 12.46
CA ARG A 128 6.46 -3.60 11.66
C ARG A 128 5.37 -4.37 12.38
N PHE A 129 4.22 -3.73 12.56
CA PHE A 129 2.98 -4.38 12.93
C PHE A 129 1.97 -4.08 11.83
N ALA A 130 1.31 -5.12 11.36
CA ALA A 130 0.33 -4.98 10.30
C ALA A 130 -0.89 -5.84 10.57
N GLU A 131 -2.04 -5.38 10.10
CA GLU A 131 -3.24 -6.18 10.01
C GLU A 131 -3.83 -6.05 8.61
N ARG A 132 -4.52 -7.09 8.17
CA ARG A 132 -5.24 -7.12 6.90
C ARG A 132 -6.54 -7.88 7.05
N PHE A 133 -7.61 -7.21 6.67
CA PHE A 133 -8.94 -7.77 6.55
C PHE A 133 -9.37 -7.78 5.08
N GLU A 134 -9.98 -8.87 4.64
CA GLU A 134 -10.62 -8.98 3.33
C GLU A 134 -11.93 -9.74 3.48
N HIS A 135 -12.99 -9.24 2.86
CA HIS A 135 -14.28 -9.93 2.82
C HIS A 135 -14.88 -9.92 1.42
N GLN A 136 -15.22 -11.11 0.94
CA GLN A 136 -15.89 -11.30 -0.33
C GLN A 136 -17.38 -11.56 -0.10
N PHE A 137 -18.22 -10.57 -0.39
CA PHE A 137 -19.68 -10.70 -0.24
C PHE A 137 -20.25 -11.77 -1.19
N ASN A 138 -19.74 -11.78 -2.42
CA ASN A 138 -20.10 -12.71 -3.49
C ASN A 138 -19.02 -12.69 -4.58
N GLU A 139 -19.20 -13.41 -5.68
CA GLU A 139 -18.27 -13.49 -6.80
C GLU A 139 -17.98 -12.13 -7.47
N ARG A 140 -18.81 -11.11 -7.23
CA ARG A 140 -18.72 -9.80 -7.89
C ARG A 140 -18.26 -8.67 -6.99
N ALA A 141 -18.35 -8.82 -5.67
CA ALA A 141 -18.10 -7.71 -4.76
C ALA A 141 -17.21 -8.13 -3.60
N LYS A 142 -16.14 -7.35 -3.36
CA LYS A 142 -15.26 -7.50 -2.22
C LYS A 142 -14.90 -6.17 -1.60
N VAL A 143 -14.55 -6.21 -0.32
CA VAL A 143 -13.97 -5.10 0.43
C VAL A 143 -12.71 -5.59 1.13
N TRP A 144 -11.79 -4.66 1.38
CA TRP A 144 -10.62 -4.92 2.18
C TRP A 144 -10.24 -3.69 3.00
N GLN A 145 -9.47 -3.94 4.02
CA GLN A 145 -8.84 -2.92 4.83
C GLN A 145 -7.48 -3.46 5.28
N SER A 146 -6.50 -2.59 5.37
CA SER A 146 -5.21 -2.90 5.97
C SER A 146 -4.68 -1.70 6.74
N ALA A 147 -3.92 -1.98 7.78
CA ALA A 147 -3.16 -0.96 8.50
C ALA A 147 -1.77 -1.50 8.83
N GLU A 148 -0.77 -0.66 8.73
CA GLU A 148 0.62 -0.96 9.04
C GLU A 148 1.22 0.20 9.83
N ILE A 149 1.98 -0.11 10.89
CA ILE A 149 2.75 0.87 11.63
C ILE A 149 4.20 0.43 11.74
N PHE A 150 5.12 1.37 11.61
CA PHE A 150 6.57 1.16 11.62
C PHE A 150 7.24 2.09 12.63
N PRO A 151 7.12 1.85 13.96
CA PRO A 151 7.88 2.61 14.95
C PRO A 151 9.36 2.29 14.83
N GLN A 152 10.20 3.32 14.83
CA GLN A 152 11.65 3.19 14.82
C GLN A 152 12.14 2.68 16.21
N VAL A 153 13.08 1.74 16.23
CA VAL A 153 13.45 1.03 17.46
C VAL A 153 14.18 1.92 18.46
N ASP A 154 14.99 2.85 17.99
CA ASP A 154 15.78 3.79 18.80
C ASP A 154 15.10 5.16 18.99
N ASP A 155 14.01 5.42 18.27
CA ASP A 155 13.18 6.62 18.41
C ASP A 155 11.69 6.27 18.18
N TRP A 156 10.98 5.87 19.24
CA TRP A 156 9.58 5.47 19.17
C TRP A 156 8.62 6.62 18.81
N GLU A 157 9.06 7.86 18.91
CA GLU A 157 8.31 9.01 18.43
C GLU A 157 8.39 9.14 16.90
N ASN A 158 9.41 8.55 16.28
CA ASN A 158 9.53 8.45 14.83
C ASN A 158 8.83 7.19 14.33
N PHE A 159 7.68 7.36 13.69
CA PHE A 159 6.94 6.24 13.10
C PHE A 159 6.24 6.64 11.81
N LEU A 160 6.13 5.66 10.94
CA LEU A 160 5.31 5.70 9.74
C LEU A 160 4.04 4.87 9.99
N LEU A 161 2.88 5.38 9.54
CA LEU A 161 1.62 4.63 9.55
C LEU A 161 1.04 4.66 8.13
N ARG A 162 0.57 3.52 7.66
CA ARG A 162 -0.17 3.37 6.41
C ARG A 162 -1.48 2.67 6.68
N ALA A 163 -2.55 3.21 6.17
CA ALA A 163 -3.86 2.58 6.23
C ALA A 163 -4.52 2.63 4.84
N GLU A 164 -5.19 1.57 4.49
CA GLU A 164 -5.92 1.46 3.23
C GLU A 164 -7.28 0.80 3.48
N ALA A 165 -8.31 1.32 2.84
CA ALA A 165 -9.62 0.69 2.75
C ALA A 165 -10.09 0.73 1.30
N GLY A 166 -10.60 -0.40 0.79
CA GLY A 166 -11.02 -0.48 -0.59
C GLY A 166 -12.26 -1.34 -0.79
N ALA A 167 -12.91 -1.07 -1.90
CA ALA A 167 -14.04 -1.86 -2.41
C ALA A 167 -13.85 -2.10 -3.91
N GLU A 168 -14.22 -3.28 -4.37
CA GLU A 168 -14.20 -3.64 -5.78
C GLU A 168 -15.51 -4.34 -6.15
N ALA A 169 -16.10 -3.92 -7.28
CA ALA A 169 -17.29 -4.52 -7.84
C ALA A 169 -17.06 -4.91 -9.31
N ALA A 170 -17.25 -6.18 -9.64
CA ALA A 170 -17.14 -6.68 -11.00
C ALA A 170 -18.30 -6.19 -11.87
N LEU A 171 -17.99 -5.54 -12.99
CA LEU A 171 -18.92 -5.14 -14.01
C LEU A 171 -19.20 -6.30 -14.98
N ASN A 172 -18.18 -7.07 -15.30
CA ASN A 172 -18.24 -8.31 -16.06
C ASN A 172 -17.06 -9.23 -15.69
N ALA A 173 -16.81 -10.29 -16.47
CA ALA A 173 -15.75 -11.26 -16.18
C ALA A 173 -14.33 -10.67 -16.20
N GLN A 174 -14.11 -9.58 -16.92
CA GLN A 174 -12.79 -8.99 -17.12
C GLN A 174 -12.65 -7.61 -16.50
N LEU A 175 -13.73 -6.88 -16.28
CA LEU A 175 -13.74 -5.50 -15.81
C LEU A 175 -14.38 -5.38 -14.42
N SER A 176 -13.72 -4.63 -13.56
CA SER A 176 -14.24 -4.25 -12.24
C SER A 176 -14.06 -2.75 -12.02
N LEU A 177 -14.94 -2.17 -11.23
CA LEU A 177 -14.78 -0.83 -10.66
C LEU A 177 -14.19 -0.97 -9.28
N ARG A 178 -13.15 -0.19 -8.97
CA ARG A 178 -12.45 -0.18 -7.67
C ARG A 178 -12.42 1.23 -7.11
N ALA A 179 -12.68 1.36 -5.82
CA ALA A 179 -12.44 2.58 -5.05
C ALA A 179 -11.52 2.25 -3.88
N VAL A 180 -10.49 3.07 -3.67
CA VAL A 180 -9.48 2.89 -2.61
C VAL A 180 -9.24 4.21 -1.92
N LEU A 181 -9.41 4.22 -0.60
CA LEU A 181 -8.97 5.29 0.28
C LEU A 181 -7.67 4.87 0.94
N ARG A 182 -6.62 5.66 0.76
CA ARG A 182 -5.29 5.43 1.35
C ARG A 182 -4.90 6.61 2.21
N ASN A 183 -4.39 6.31 3.39
CA ASN A 183 -3.82 7.27 4.32
C ASN A 183 -2.38 6.90 4.61
N GLU A 184 -1.48 7.87 4.55
CA GLU A 184 -0.09 7.75 4.91
C GLU A 184 0.26 8.86 5.89
N TYR A 185 0.82 8.48 7.03
CA TYR A 185 1.20 9.39 8.09
C TYR A 185 2.67 9.16 8.45
N ASP A 186 3.44 10.23 8.38
CA ASP A 186 4.84 10.30 8.81
C ASP A 186 4.91 11.25 10.01
N ASN A 187 5.35 10.77 11.17
CA ASN A 187 5.40 11.60 12.37
C ASN A 187 6.55 12.62 12.36
N GLN A 188 7.61 12.33 11.58
CA GLN A 188 8.77 13.22 11.43
C GLN A 188 9.09 13.44 9.93
N PRO A 189 8.19 14.10 9.18
CA PRO A 189 8.42 14.36 7.76
C PRO A 189 9.54 15.40 7.58
N PRO A 190 10.13 15.49 6.36
CA PRO A 190 11.05 16.57 6.03
C PRO A 190 10.49 17.98 6.33
N PRO A 191 11.38 18.98 6.54
CA PRO A 191 10.94 20.35 6.73
C PRO A 191 9.97 20.80 5.63
N ASP A 192 8.95 21.57 6.02
CA ASP A 192 7.91 22.12 5.14
C ASP A 192 6.98 21.07 4.48
N ARG A 193 7.02 19.81 4.94
CA ARG A 193 6.10 18.77 4.47
C ARG A 193 5.01 18.46 5.50
N LYS A 194 3.84 18.04 5.00
CA LYS A 194 2.72 17.61 5.86
C LYS A 194 2.99 16.21 6.39
N ARG A 195 2.46 15.95 7.57
CA ARG A 195 2.55 14.63 8.23
C ARG A 195 1.58 13.61 7.67
N ASN A 196 0.50 14.06 7.06
CA ASN A 196 -0.61 13.20 6.67
C ASN A 196 -1.02 13.44 5.23
N ASP A 197 -1.02 12.37 4.44
CA ASP A 197 -1.47 12.32 3.06
C ASP A 197 -2.67 11.39 2.94
N LEU A 198 -3.78 11.92 2.44
CA LEU A 198 -5.01 11.17 2.19
C LEU A 198 -5.32 11.17 0.70
N THR A 199 -5.42 9.99 0.11
CA THR A 199 -5.72 9.82 -1.31
C THR A 199 -6.94 8.93 -1.50
N LEU A 200 -7.91 9.42 -2.28
CA LEU A 200 -9.02 8.62 -2.78
C LEU A 200 -8.80 8.35 -4.26
N THR A 201 -8.74 7.09 -4.64
CA THR A 201 -8.57 6.66 -6.03
C THR A 201 -9.79 5.87 -6.49
N SER A 202 -10.31 6.21 -7.66
CA SER A 202 -11.29 5.41 -8.37
C SER A 202 -10.65 4.87 -9.65
N ALA A 203 -10.76 3.57 -9.91
CA ALA A 203 -10.06 2.94 -11.01
C ALA A 203 -10.92 1.88 -11.71
N LEU A 204 -10.73 1.75 -13.00
CA LEU A 204 -11.18 0.60 -13.77
C LEU A 204 -10.09 -0.49 -13.75
N VAL A 205 -10.44 -1.67 -13.29
CA VAL A 205 -9.54 -2.82 -13.17
C VAL A 205 -9.80 -3.79 -14.30
N TYR A 206 -8.79 -4.12 -15.07
CA TYR A 206 -8.84 -5.19 -16.07
C TYR A 206 -8.12 -6.44 -15.54
N LYS A 207 -8.81 -7.58 -15.56
CA LYS A 207 -8.31 -8.90 -15.17
C LYS A 207 -8.03 -9.73 -16.44
N PHE A 208 -6.90 -10.37 -16.50
CA PHE A 208 -6.45 -11.24 -17.60
C PHE A 208 -5.95 -12.59 -17.08
#